data_b8f5596fbf3515e6a8a6f415a19e9869
#
_entry.id   b8f5596fbf3515e6a8a6f415a19e9869
#
_cell.length_a   1.000
_cell.length_b   1.000
_cell.length_c   1.000
_cell.angle_alpha   90.00
_cell.angle_beta   90.00
_cell.angle_gamma   90.00
#
_symmetry.space_group_name_H-M   'P 1'
#
loop_
_entity.id
_entity.type
_entity.pdbx_description
1 polymer ?
#
loop_
_entity_poly.entity_id
_entity_poly.type
_entity_poly.pdbx_seq_one_letter_code
_entity_poly.pdbx_strand_id
1 'polypeptide(L)'
;QAVYRVDNTTLNENVSFNIGFSDAAGNVGDNVTTVTSGAPILVDTEVPTLSNVQLVSNNTDNSSLAKAGEVITLSFSSSESIDRPSVTLGGETKLAFGSGTSWTTTYEVKPGDDGIISSPMELEGLVLWLDGSNINGGNNQGLEDTSKIDQWVDLSGGGNHFLQTNSSRQPSFDFGSNGIKFNGNARDRGAPKNALVLNVPNSNVGVIGDGAFTLLLVARPEGSYFQSIFSAWDFKNNEIGPAGFQIKMSLYGGNSKFYTTNYGGSPDNLDLTDAGGGENWDIEKSKIQIYTIKKSYGESFTAFTDGTKEATGNMSQTDFFKVDELRLGDMASEPYDYTGNNWGGYIFEVILIRGELTKAMEARLNAYLANKWDIASTVDSDGDGIADAFPDPSPVGEINEPKQVSFAITYSDKAGNAGILVTQTDDDTSAGIDTTDPKLLDVSIVSNNLDNTTAR
;
A
#
# COMPACT_ATOMS: atom_id res chain seq x y z
N GLN A 1 54.85 14.81 -28.47
CA GLN A 1 53.59 14.95 -27.74
C GLN A 1 53.83 15.86 -26.52
N ALA A 2 53.03 16.92 -26.35
CA ALA A 2 53.00 17.74 -25.18
C ALA A 2 51.72 17.43 -24.40
N VAL A 3 51.76 17.48 -23.05
CA VAL A 3 50.65 17.22 -22.16
C VAL A 3 50.48 18.45 -21.29
N TYR A 4 49.25 18.98 -21.26
CA TYR A 4 48.81 20.05 -20.35
C TYR A 4 47.94 19.44 -19.27
N ARG A 5 48.26 19.73 -17.99
CA ARG A 5 47.47 19.24 -16.86
C ARG A 5 46.68 20.41 -16.26
N VAL A 6 45.39 20.23 -16.22
CA VAL A 6 44.49 21.20 -15.57
C VAL A 6 44.50 20.97 -14.06
N ASP A 7 44.55 22.02 -13.30
CA ASP A 7 44.36 22.05 -11.84
C ASP A 7 43.41 23.21 -11.47
N ASN A 8 43.04 23.29 -10.21
CA ASN A 8 42.07 24.29 -9.69
C ASN A 8 42.58 25.75 -9.72
N THR A 9 43.80 25.99 -10.16
CA THR A 9 44.34 27.34 -10.36
C THR A 9 44.36 27.72 -11.84
N THR A 10 43.99 26.81 -12.73
CA THR A 10 43.94 27.04 -14.18
C THR A 10 42.78 27.96 -14.50
N LEU A 11 43.03 28.98 -15.26
CA LEU A 11 42.00 29.93 -15.71
C LEU A 11 41.02 29.30 -16.71
N ASN A 12 39.79 29.75 -16.70
CA ASN A 12 38.76 29.34 -17.65
C ASN A 12 39.00 29.99 -19.01
N GLU A 13 39.89 29.43 -19.79
CA GLU A 13 40.28 29.94 -21.09
C GLU A 13 40.70 28.83 -22.04
N ASN A 14 40.81 29.16 -23.33
CA ASN A 14 41.33 28.22 -24.32
C ASN A 14 42.79 27.87 -24.01
N VAL A 15 43.12 26.58 -24.07
CA VAL A 15 44.50 26.14 -23.95
C VAL A 15 45.33 26.75 -25.07
N SER A 16 46.25 27.63 -24.70
CA SER A 16 47.19 28.21 -25.62
C SER A 16 48.44 27.33 -25.80
N PHE A 17 49.00 27.33 -26.98
CA PHE A 17 50.26 26.66 -27.28
C PHE A 17 51.07 27.42 -28.29
N ASN A 18 52.36 27.15 -28.33
CA ASN A 18 53.27 27.70 -29.31
C ASN A 18 54.28 26.60 -29.69
N ILE A 19 54.31 26.22 -30.94
CA ILE A 19 55.22 25.22 -31.47
C ILE A 19 56.20 25.93 -32.42
N GLY A 20 57.42 26.07 -31.96
CA GLY A 20 58.54 26.47 -32.81
C GLY A 20 59.22 25.20 -33.36
N PHE A 21 59.65 25.23 -34.62
CA PHE A 21 60.34 24.14 -35.25
C PHE A 21 61.36 24.68 -36.31
N SER A 22 62.30 23.79 -36.61
CA SER A 22 63.28 24.05 -37.68
C SER A 22 63.50 22.73 -38.43
N ASP A 23 63.96 22.83 -39.72
CA ASP A 23 64.37 21.69 -40.49
C ASP A 23 65.80 21.22 -40.09
N ALA A 24 66.27 20.14 -40.72
CA ALA A 24 67.61 19.59 -40.44
C ALA A 24 68.78 20.49 -40.93
N ALA A 25 68.49 21.48 -41.77
CA ALA A 25 69.47 22.46 -42.27
C ALA A 25 69.54 23.71 -41.36
N GLY A 26 68.66 23.83 -40.34
CA GLY A 26 68.58 24.94 -39.42
C GLY A 26 67.67 26.08 -39.85
N ASN A 27 66.85 25.92 -40.94
CA ASN A 27 65.85 26.90 -41.33
C ASN A 27 64.69 26.87 -40.33
N VAL A 28 64.34 28.03 -39.80
CA VAL A 28 63.25 28.19 -38.79
C VAL A 28 61.92 28.33 -39.52
N GLY A 29 60.93 27.53 -39.15
CA GLY A 29 59.55 27.65 -39.61
C GLY A 29 58.78 28.67 -38.77
N ASP A 30 57.64 29.14 -39.32
CA ASP A 30 56.71 30.01 -38.60
C ASP A 30 56.10 29.26 -37.39
N ASN A 31 56.01 29.91 -36.26
CA ASN A 31 55.40 29.34 -35.07
C ASN A 31 53.92 28.99 -35.29
N VAL A 32 53.56 27.75 -34.86
CA VAL A 32 52.18 27.30 -34.91
C VAL A 32 51.53 27.57 -33.54
N THR A 33 50.52 28.42 -33.51
CA THR A 33 49.79 28.83 -32.28
C THR A 33 48.31 28.48 -32.32
N THR A 34 47.84 27.88 -33.43
CA THR A 34 46.44 27.44 -33.61
C THR A 34 46.39 26.00 -34.08
N VAL A 35 45.32 25.31 -33.72
CA VAL A 35 45.06 23.94 -34.20
C VAL A 35 44.72 23.97 -35.69
N THR A 36 45.23 23.01 -36.43
CA THR A 36 44.94 22.88 -37.88
C THR A 36 43.75 21.97 -38.18
N SER A 37 43.30 21.24 -37.16
CA SER A 37 42.10 20.39 -37.21
C SER A 37 41.51 20.27 -35.81
N GLY A 38 40.19 20.14 -35.70
CA GLY A 38 39.48 20.13 -34.42
C GLY A 38 39.20 21.52 -33.87
N ALA A 39 38.47 21.59 -32.76
CA ALA A 39 38.22 22.84 -32.02
C ALA A 39 39.29 23.10 -30.95
N PRO A 40 39.56 24.35 -30.58
CA PRO A 40 40.32 24.64 -29.37
C PRO A 40 39.74 23.98 -28.16
N ILE A 41 40.58 23.56 -27.20
CA ILE A 41 40.14 23.03 -25.95
C ILE A 41 39.97 24.18 -24.99
N LEU A 42 38.75 24.35 -24.48
CA LEU A 42 38.44 25.24 -23.38
C LEU A 42 38.72 24.49 -22.08
N VAL A 43 39.42 25.13 -21.18
CA VAL A 43 39.51 24.72 -19.78
C VAL A 43 38.33 25.34 -19.05
N ASP A 44 37.59 24.52 -18.35
CA ASP A 44 36.47 24.92 -17.54
C ASP A 44 36.62 24.31 -16.14
N THR A 45 36.78 25.16 -15.13
CA THR A 45 36.94 24.79 -13.72
C THR A 45 35.86 25.46 -12.85
N GLU A 46 34.92 26.15 -13.47
CA GLU A 46 33.78 26.72 -12.76
C GLU A 46 32.80 25.63 -12.38
N VAL A 47 32.28 25.74 -11.17
CA VAL A 47 31.25 24.82 -10.68
C VAL A 47 29.90 25.45 -10.99
N PRO A 48 29.03 24.74 -11.72
CA PRO A 48 27.71 25.25 -12.00
C PRO A 48 26.89 25.47 -10.73
N THR A 49 26.04 26.48 -10.73
CA THR A 49 25.10 26.78 -9.64
C THR A 49 23.67 26.76 -10.17
N LEU A 50 22.68 26.43 -9.31
CA LEU A 50 21.27 26.54 -9.65
C LEU A 50 20.67 27.82 -9.08
N SER A 51 19.64 28.31 -9.78
CA SER A 51 18.84 29.49 -9.40
C SER A 51 17.42 29.34 -9.91
N ASN A 52 16.49 30.16 -9.41
CA ASN A 52 15.07 30.06 -9.71
C ASN A 52 14.51 28.67 -9.47
N VAL A 53 14.96 28.03 -8.40
CA VAL A 53 14.47 26.73 -7.98
C VAL A 53 13.11 26.92 -7.33
N GLN A 54 12.08 26.46 -8.02
CA GLN A 54 10.68 26.66 -7.61
C GLN A 54 9.92 25.35 -7.63
N LEU A 55 9.03 25.17 -6.63
CA LEU A 55 8.15 24.03 -6.51
C LEU A 55 6.71 24.51 -6.39
N VAL A 56 5.89 24.22 -7.41
CA VAL A 56 4.51 24.72 -7.49
C VAL A 56 3.56 23.64 -7.97
N SER A 57 2.32 23.68 -7.46
CA SER A 57 1.21 22.87 -7.94
C SER A 57 0.41 23.60 -9.01
N ASN A 58 -0.25 22.83 -9.89
CA ASN A 58 -1.25 23.35 -10.81
C ASN A 58 -2.64 23.53 -10.17
N ASN A 59 -2.76 23.39 -8.84
CA ASN A 59 -3.98 23.69 -8.12
C ASN A 59 -4.37 25.15 -8.32
N THR A 60 -5.58 25.39 -8.80
CA THR A 60 -6.08 26.74 -9.15
C THR A 60 -6.43 27.60 -7.95
N ASP A 61 -6.72 26.99 -6.82
CA ASP A 61 -7.12 27.69 -5.60
C ASP A 61 -5.92 28.02 -4.71
N ASN A 62 -4.91 27.14 -4.69
CA ASN A 62 -3.68 27.35 -3.94
C ASN A 62 -2.50 26.57 -4.54
N SER A 63 -1.59 27.26 -5.23
CA SER A 63 -0.41 26.63 -5.86
C SER A 63 0.61 26.03 -4.89
N SER A 64 0.44 26.24 -3.58
CA SER A 64 1.24 25.58 -2.54
C SER A 64 0.62 24.26 -2.04
N LEU A 65 -0.54 23.85 -2.60
CA LEU A 65 -1.21 22.61 -2.27
C LEU A 65 -1.51 21.81 -3.54
N ALA A 66 -1.58 20.49 -3.41
CA ALA A 66 -1.98 19.61 -4.50
C ALA A 66 -2.85 18.49 -3.96
N LYS A 67 -3.95 18.18 -4.62
CA LYS A 67 -4.81 17.02 -4.39
C LYS A 67 -4.60 15.95 -5.44
N ALA A 68 -5.17 14.78 -5.26
CA ALA A 68 -5.08 13.67 -6.20
C ALA A 68 -5.45 14.10 -7.64
N GLY A 69 -4.63 13.70 -8.60
CA GLY A 69 -4.75 14.05 -10.02
C GLY A 69 -4.15 15.40 -10.40
N GLU A 70 -3.71 16.21 -9.46
CA GLU A 70 -2.98 17.44 -9.75
C GLU A 70 -1.48 17.20 -9.91
N VAL A 71 -0.78 18.17 -10.51
CA VAL A 71 0.62 18.04 -10.90
C VAL A 71 1.47 19.07 -10.16
N ILE A 72 2.49 18.60 -9.47
CA ILE A 72 3.53 19.42 -8.85
C ILE A 72 4.67 19.53 -9.85
N THR A 73 5.12 20.75 -10.11
CA THR A 73 6.21 21.08 -11.03
C THR A 73 7.40 21.63 -10.25
N LEU A 74 8.56 21.00 -10.41
CA LEU A 74 9.86 21.53 -10.00
C LEU A 74 10.54 22.12 -11.21
N SER A 75 10.91 23.41 -11.16
CA SER A 75 11.64 24.12 -12.23
C SER A 75 12.88 24.80 -11.66
N PHE A 76 13.93 24.91 -12.47
CA PHE A 76 15.17 25.57 -12.08
C PHE A 76 16.00 25.98 -13.26
N SER A 77 16.92 26.93 -13.04
CA SER A 77 17.91 27.39 -14.00
C SER A 77 19.32 27.12 -13.49
N SER A 78 20.26 26.91 -14.40
CA SER A 78 21.70 26.79 -14.04
C SER A 78 22.48 27.99 -14.56
N SER A 79 23.61 28.33 -13.92
CA SER A 79 24.52 29.42 -14.32
C SER A 79 25.12 29.21 -15.70
N GLU A 80 25.22 27.96 -16.11
CA GLU A 80 25.78 27.50 -17.38
C GLU A 80 25.10 26.22 -17.87
N SER A 81 25.47 25.77 -19.08
CA SER A 81 24.95 24.55 -19.65
C SER A 81 25.41 23.30 -18.84
N ILE A 82 24.46 22.57 -18.29
CA ILE A 82 24.71 21.35 -17.55
C ILE A 82 24.31 20.11 -18.34
N ASP A 83 24.83 18.94 -17.94
CA ASP A 83 24.29 17.66 -18.35
C ASP A 83 22.91 17.44 -17.73
N ARG A 84 22.15 16.47 -18.26
CA ARG A 84 20.82 16.21 -17.72
C ARG A 84 20.92 15.89 -16.22
N PRO A 85 20.32 16.69 -15.35
CA PRO A 85 20.38 16.49 -13.91
C PRO A 85 19.61 15.24 -13.49
N SER A 86 20.05 14.62 -12.39
CA SER A 86 19.29 13.59 -11.71
C SER A 86 18.42 14.26 -10.65
N VAL A 87 17.12 13.98 -10.69
CA VAL A 87 16.14 14.61 -9.80
C VAL A 87 15.35 13.54 -9.06
N THR A 88 15.24 13.71 -7.76
CA THR A 88 14.25 13.01 -6.94
C THR A 88 13.17 14.03 -6.58
N LEU A 89 11.89 13.66 -6.77
CA LEU A 89 10.74 14.52 -6.45
C LEU A 89 9.63 13.65 -5.86
N GLY A 90 9.13 13.99 -4.67
CA GLY A 90 8.12 13.21 -3.96
C GLY A 90 8.60 11.80 -3.57
N GLY A 91 9.93 11.62 -3.35
CA GLY A 91 10.55 10.34 -3.03
C GLY A 91 10.83 9.44 -4.25
N GLU A 92 10.45 9.86 -5.46
CA GLU A 92 10.65 9.10 -6.72
C GLU A 92 11.73 9.72 -7.59
N THR A 93 12.54 8.91 -8.26
CA THR A 93 13.46 9.42 -9.29
C THR A 93 12.65 9.82 -10.52
N LYS A 94 12.78 11.09 -10.93
CA LYS A 94 12.06 11.67 -12.06
C LYS A 94 13.02 12.08 -13.17
N LEU A 95 12.53 12.01 -14.40
CA LEU A 95 13.28 12.49 -15.56
C LEU A 95 13.16 14.00 -15.64
N ALA A 96 14.29 14.71 -15.65
CA ALA A 96 14.31 16.14 -15.93
C ALA A 96 14.21 16.40 -17.44
N PHE A 97 13.35 17.34 -17.81
CA PHE A 97 13.14 17.82 -19.18
C PHE A 97 13.72 19.23 -19.33
N GLY A 98 14.37 19.47 -20.44
CA GLY A 98 15.02 20.74 -20.71
C GLY A 98 16.34 20.58 -21.44
N SER A 99 17.06 21.66 -21.59
CA SER A 99 18.41 21.69 -22.19
C SER A 99 19.14 23.00 -21.84
N GLY A 100 20.45 22.95 -21.88
CA GLY A 100 21.29 24.11 -21.55
C GLY A 100 21.13 24.50 -20.08
N THR A 101 20.48 25.63 -19.84
CA THR A 101 20.37 26.25 -18.52
C THR A 101 18.96 26.16 -17.90
N SER A 102 17.97 25.60 -18.59
CA SER A 102 16.59 25.57 -18.10
C SER A 102 16.06 24.17 -18.03
N TRP A 103 15.56 23.77 -16.86
CA TRP A 103 15.13 22.42 -16.55
C TRP A 103 13.83 22.39 -15.77
N THR A 104 13.03 21.35 -16.01
CA THR A 104 11.79 21.11 -15.28
C THR A 104 11.55 19.62 -15.12
N THR A 105 10.80 19.25 -14.07
CA THR A 105 10.27 17.91 -13.89
C THR A 105 8.94 17.99 -13.18
N THR A 106 8.11 16.93 -13.27
CA THR A 106 6.76 16.93 -12.72
C THR A 106 6.50 15.68 -11.90
N TYR A 107 5.60 15.80 -10.93
CA TYR A 107 5.06 14.74 -10.11
C TYR A 107 3.53 14.85 -10.14
N GLU A 108 2.84 13.81 -10.61
CA GLU A 108 1.40 13.70 -10.54
C GLU A 108 1.02 13.09 -9.18
N VAL A 109 0.19 13.80 -8.43
CA VAL A 109 -0.26 13.39 -7.09
C VAL A 109 -1.27 12.27 -7.21
N LYS A 110 -1.02 11.19 -6.50
CA LYS A 110 -1.93 10.03 -6.41
C LYS A 110 -2.70 10.06 -5.09
N PRO A 111 -3.89 9.43 -5.05
CA PRO A 111 -4.58 9.19 -3.78
C PRO A 111 -3.64 8.52 -2.75
N GLY A 112 -3.67 8.99 -1.50
CA GLY A 112 -2.82 8.48 -0.43
C GLY A 112 -1.37 9.00 -0.41
N ASP A 113 -0.95 9.88 -1.32
CA ASP A 113 0.40 10.46 -1.34
C ASP A 113 0.66 11.38 -0.13
N ASP A 114 -0.38 11.93 0.48
CA ASP A 114 -0.32 12.66 1.75
C ASP A 114 0.03 11.77 2.95
N GLY A 115 -0.09 10.47 2.77
CA GLY A 115 0.18 9.50 3.82
C GLY A 115 -1.05 8.98 4.51
N ILE A 116 -2.23 9.47 4.13
CA ILE A 116 -3.52 9.08 4.70
C ILE A 116 -4.27 8.24 3.67
N ILE A 117 -4.86 7.13 4.11
CA ILE A 117 -5.83 6.37 3.31
C ILE A 117 -7.22 6.72 3.84
N SER A 118 -8.04 7.33 3.01
CA SER A 118 -9.44 7.58 3.31
C SER A 118 -10.34 6.42 2.90
N SER A 119 -9.86 5.57 1.99
CA SER A 119 -10.58 4.41 1.47
C SER A 119 -9.59 3.37 0.90
N PRO A 120 -9.87 2.06 1.05
CA PRO A 120 -9.13 1.00 0.36
C PRO A 120 -9.09 1.14 -1.17
N MET A 121 -10.00 1.91 -1.77
CA MET A 121 -10.01 2.22 -3.22
C MET A 121 -8.75 2.94 -3.71
N GLU A 122 -7.99 3.55 -2.81
CA GLU A 122 -6.74 4.23 -3.12
C GLU A 122 -5.55 3.29 -3.27
N LEU A 123 -5.74 2.00 -2.91
CA LEU A 123 -4.67 1.00 -2.95
C LEU A 123 -4.56 0.35 -4.33
N GLU A 124 -3.37 0.40 -4.90
CA GLU A 124 -3.07 -0.35 -6.11
C GLU A 124 -3.17 -1.87 -5.81
N GLY A 125 -3.76 -2.61 -6.75
CA GLY A 125 -3.92 -4.06 -6.60
C GLY A 125 -5.13 -4.48 -5.77
N LEU A 126 -6.00 -3.57 -5.33
CA LEU A 126 -7.25 -3.91 -4.65
C LEU A 126 -8.14 -4.79 -5.56
N VAL A 127 -8.51 -5.96 -5.08
CA VAL A 127 -9.33 -6.93 -5.85
C VAL A 127 -10.60 -7.34 -5.13
N LEU A 128 -10.68 -7.10 -3.82
CA LEU A 128 -11.87 -7.35 -3.01
C LEU A 128 -11.92 -6.35 -1.87
N TRP A 129 -13.07 -5.73 -1.69
CA TRP A 129 -13.36 -4.92 -0.51
C TRP A 129 -14.82 -5.13 -0.08
N LEU A 130 -14.98 -5.79 1.05
CA LEU A 130 -16.27 -6.00 1.69
C LEU A 130 -16.30 -5.17 2.98
N ASP A 131 -17.25 -4.27 3.08
CA ASP A 131 -17.40 -3.31 4.17
C ASP A 131 -18.72 -3.54 4.92
N GLY A 132 -18.65 -3.84 6.21
CA GLY A 132 -19.83 -4.04 7.05
C GLY A 132 -20.66 -2.78 7.24
N SER A 133 -20.07 -1.60 7.12
CA SER A 133 -20.80 -0.33 7.12
C SER A 133 -21.52 -0.05 5.78
N ASN A 134 -21.25 -0.86 4.75
CA ASN A 134 -21.83 -0.70 3.42
C ASN A 134 -22.05 -2.06 2.70
N ILE A 135 -22.74 -2.98 3.36
CA ILE A 135 -22.97 -4.35 2.92
C ILE A 135 -23.65 -4.41 1.54
N ASN A 136 -24.62 -3.53 1.31
CA ASN A 136 -25.49 -3.54 0.12
C ASN A 136 -25.06 -2.54 -0.96
N GLY A 137 -23.91 -1.87 -0.80
CA GLY A 137 -23.47 -0.80 -1.72
C GLY A 137 -24.24 0.51 -1.59
N GLY A 138 -25.16 0.62 -0.63
CA GLY A 138 -26.02 1.78 -0.38
C GLY A 138 -25.99 2.23 1.11
N ASN A 139 -24.83 2.11 1.77
CA ASN A 139 -24.63 2.45 3.18
C ASN A 139 -25.65 1.76 4.11
N ASN A 140 -25.91 0.48 3.84
CA ASN A 140 -26.86 -0.35 4.58
C ASN A 140 -28.32 0.18 4.60
N GLN A 141 -28.66 1.08 3.67
CA GLN A 141 -30.01 1.62 3.59
C GLN A 141 -31.02 0.47 3.38
N GLY A 142 -32.04 0.39 4.24
CA GLY A 142 -33.07 -0.64 4.21
C GLY A 142 -32.70 -1.93 4.95
N LEU A 143 -31.50 -2.07 5.51
CA LEU A 143 -31.16 -3.13 6.44
C LEU A 143 -31.59 -2.76 7.86
N GLU A 144 -32.24 -3.71 8.52
CA GLU A 144 -32.62 -3.63 9.93
C GLU A 144 -31.78 -4.60 10.75
N ASP A 145 -31.77 -4.43 12.06
CA ASP A 145 -31.13 -5.38 12.94
C ASP A 145 -31.63 -6.81 12.71
N THR A 146 -30.71 -7.77 12.66
CA THR A 146 -30.97 -9.19 12.31
C THR A 146 -31.42 -9.47 10.87
N SER A 147 -31.42 -8.48 9.97
CA SER A 147 -31.67 -8.72 8.54
C SER A 147 -30.77 -9.82 8.03
N LYS A 148 -31.35 -10.76 7.27
CA LYS A 148 -30.60 -11.83 6.64
C LYS A 148 -29.80 -11.30 5.44
N ILE A 149 -28.52 -11.66 5.37
CA ILE A 149 -27.62 -11.19 4.32
C ILE A 149 -27.50 -12.29 3.26
N ASP A 150 -28.08 -12.06 2.12
CA ASP A 150 -27.99 -12.92 0.91
C ASP A 150 -26.85 -12.50 0.00
N GLN A 151 -26.40 -11.24 0.09
CA GLN A 151 -25.27 -10.70 -0.66
C GLN A 151 -24.47 -9.71 0.18
N TRP A 152 -23.16 -9.83 0.11
CA TRP A 152 -22.21 -8.77 0.54
C TRP A 152 -21.53 -8.21 -0.70
N VAL A 153 -21.82 -6.95 -1.01
CA VAL A 153 -21.36 -6.28 -2.22
C VAL A 153 -19.85 -5.99 -2.11
N ASP A 154 -19.12 -6.41 -3.13
CA ASP A 154 -17.73 -6.01 -3.31
C ASP A 154 -17.66 -4.56 -3.79
N LEU A 155 -17.00 -3.72 -3.02
CA LEU A 155 -16.84 -2.29 -3.27
C LEU A 155 -15.54 -1.97 -4.05
N SER A 156 -14.70 -2.97 -4.34
CA SER A 156 -13.44 -2.75 -5.08
C SER A 156 -13.66 -2.39 -6.56
N GLY A 157 -14.87 -2.59 -7.07
CA GLY A 157 -15.18 -2.49 -8.49
C GLY A 157 -14.88 -3.77 -9.28
N GLY A 158 -14.34 -4.81 -8.65
CA GLY A 158 -14.05 -6.10 -9.25
C GLY A 158 -15.28 -6.99 -9.49
N GLY A 159 -16.40 -6.66 -8.84
CA GLY A 159 -17.64 -7.43 -8.94
C GLY A 159 -17.60 -8.79 -8.22
N ASN A 160 -16.69 -8.97 -7.28
CA ASN A 160 -16.47 -10.19 -6.53
C ASN A 160 -17.42 -10.29 -5.32
N HIS A 161 -18.73 -10.17 -5.57
CA HIS A 161 -19.75 -10.21 -4.52
C HIS A 161 -19.84 -11.59 -3.87
N PHE A 162 -19.97 -11.62 -2.55
CA PHE A 162 -20.21 -12.85 -1.80
C PHE A 162 -21.71 -13.08 -1.64
N LEU A 163 -22.18 -14.29 -1.93
CA LEU A 163 -23.59 -14.63 -2.02
C LEU A 163 -23.97 -15.79 -1.10
N GLN A 164 -25.22 -15.79 -0.62
CA GLN A 164 -25.86 -16.94 0.02
C GLN A 164 -27.33 -17.04 -0.36
N THR A 165 -27.64 -17.91 -1.29
CA THR A 165 -29.01 -18.11 -1.81
C THR A 165 -29.91 -18.92 -0.87
N ASN A 166 -29.31 -19.74 0.03
CA ASN A 166 -30.06 -20.52 1.00
C ASN A 166 -30.32 -19.70 2.27
N SER A 167 -31.56 -19.26 2.49
CA SER A 167 -31.94 -18.41 3.62
C SER A 167 -31.61 -18.98 5.00
N SER A 168 -31.56 -20.31 5.14
CA SER A 168 -31.17 -20.97 6.40
C SER A 168 -29.67 -20.85 6.71
N ARG A 169 -28.84 -20.54 5.69
CA ARG A 169 -27.38 -20.37 5.80
C ARG A 169 -26.94 -18.91 5.74
N GLN A 170 -27.86 -17.97 5.55
CA GLN A 170 -27.54 -16.55 5.53
C GLN A 170 -27.12 -16.08 6.92
N PRO A 171 -25.97 -15.38 7.05
CA PRO A 171 -25.64 -14.67 8.26
C PRO A 171 -26.59 -13.49 8.48
N SER A 172 -26.50 -12.81 9.58
CA SER A 172 -27.38 -11.69 9.92
C SER A 172 -26.60 -10.40 10.12
N PHE A 173 -27.22 -9.29 9.75
CA PHE A 173 -26.69 -7.95 10.05
C PHE A 173 -26.88 -7.63 11.53
N ASP A 174 -25.90 -7.01 12.15
CA ASP A 174 -25.97 -6.42 13.49
C ASP A 174 -25.85 -4.90 13.35
N PHE A 175 -26.97 -4.22 13.51
CA PHE A 175 -27.06 -2.78 13.33
C PHE A 175 -26.19 -2.01 14.33
N GLY A 176 -26.08 -2.52 15.57
CA GLY A 176 -25.33 -1.86 16.63
C GLY A 176 -23.82 -1.79 16.40
N SER A 177 -23.27 -2.76 15.68
CA SER A 177 -21.83 -2.84 15.39
C SER A 177 -21.47 -2.63 13.93
N ASN A 178 -22.44 -2.52 13.03
CA ASN A 178 -22.24 -2.56 11.58
C ASN A 178 -21.48 -3.80 11.10
N GLY A 179 -21.66 -4.92 11.78
CA GLY A 179 -20.99 -6.17 11.47
C GLY A 179 -21.94 -7.24 10.93
N ILE A 180 -21.42 -8.20 10.22
CA ILE A 180 -22.16 -9.40 9.81
C ILE A 180 -21.90 -10.52 10.83
N LYS A 181 -22.97 -10.97 11.48
CA LYS A 181 -22.95 -12.02 12.49
C LYS A 181 -23.12 -13.39 11.88
N PHE A 182 -22.16 -14.27 12.13
CA PHE A 182 -22.19 -15.69 11.81
C PHE A 182 -22.46 -16.50 13.08
N ASN A 183 -23.45 -17.36 13.04
CA ASN A 183 -23.87 -18.18 14.18
C ASN A 183 -23.24 -19.59 14.15
N GLY A 184 -21.94 -19.66 13.87
CA GLY A 184 -21.21 -20.92 13.90
C GLY A 184 -20.97 -21.40 15.32
N ASN A 185 -21.10 -22.72 15.52
CA ASN A 185 -20.64 -23.40 16.73
C ASN A 185 -19.98 -24.71 16.32
N ALA A 186 -18.67 -24.80 16.47
CA ALA A 186 -17.89 -25.95 16.05
C ALA A 186 -18.32 -27.30 16.67
N ARG A 187 -19.07 -27.30 17.77
CA ARG A 187 -19.58 -28.54 18.42
C ARG A 187 -21.00 -28.92 18.05
N ASP A 188 -21.76 -28.00 17.50
CA ASP A 188 -23.15 -28.24 17.17
C ASP A 188 -23.30 -28.74 15.74
N ARG A 189 -23.31 -30.07 15.56
CA ARG A 189 -23.49 -30.71 14.24
C ARG A 189 -24.86 -30.46 13.63
N GLY A 190 -25.80 -29.86 14.35
CA GLY A 190 -27.14 -29.54 13.90
C GLY A 190 -27.40 -28.06 13.68
N ALA A 191 -26.46 -27.16 14.04
CA ALA A 191 -26.67 -25.73 13.86
C ALA A 191 -26.58 -25.33 12.36
N PRO A 192 -27.36 -24.34 11.94
CA PRO A 192 -27.22 -23.80 10.58
C PRO A 192 -25.82 -23.22 10.39
N LYS A 193 -25.17 -23.66 9.31
CA LYS A 193 -23.84 -23.19 8.91
C LYS A 193 -24.00 -21.90 8.13
N ASN A 194 -23.80 -20.76 8.78
CA ASN A 194 -23.82 -19.48 8.06
C ASN A 194 -22.54 -19.35 7.22
N ALA A 195 -22.70 -19.02 5.97
CA ALA A 195 -21.59 -18.78 5.05
C ALA A 195 -22.00 -17.80 3.95
N LEU A 196 -21.06 -17.01 3.49
CA LEU A 196 -21.15 -16.26 2.24
C LEU A 196 -20.11 -16.81 1.27
N VAL A 197 -20.47 -16.97 0.00
CA VAL A 197 -19.68 -17.67 -1.00
C VAL A 197 -19.48 -16.81 -2.23
N LEU A 198 -18.26 -16.70 -2.70
CA LEU A 198 -17.90 -16.20 -4.00
C LEU A 198 -17.46 -17.38 -4.88
N ASN A 199 -18.23 -17.67 -5.92
CA ASN A 199 -17.82 -18.60 -6.96
C ASN A 199 -17.00 -17.83 -8.00
N VAL A 200 -15.75 -18.22 -8.16
CA VAL A 200 -14.85 -17.62 -9.15
C VAL A 200 -15.05 -18.32 -10.48
N PRO A 201 -15.51 -17.64 -11.53
CA PRO A 201 -15.63 -18.25 -12.85
C PRO A 201 -14.27 -18.75 -13.35
N ASN A 202 -14.28 -19.81 -14.16
CA ASN A 202 -13.12 -20.52 -14.75
C ASN A 202 -12.04 -19.65 -15.46
N SER A 203 -11.79 -18.44 -15.06
CA SER A 203 -10.73 -17.62 -15.62
C SER A 203 -9.42 -17.95 -14.91
N ASN A 204 -8.38 -18.12 -15.68
CA ASN A 204 -7.02 -18.56 -15.30
C ASN A 204 -6.32 -17.70 -14.22
N VAL A 205 -7.00 -16.78 -13.60
CA VAL A 205 -6.48 -15.92 -12.53
C VAL A 205 -7.61 -15.73 -11.53
N GLY A 206 -7.69 -16.60 -10.55
CA GLY A 206 -8.62 -16.43 -9.42
C GLY A 206 -8.50 -15.04 -8.79
N VAL A 207 -9.44 -14.66 -7.95
CA VAL A 207 -9.42 -13.38 -7.24
C VAL A 207 -8.08 -13.15 -6.51
N ILE A 208 -7.48 -14.22 -5.98
CA ILE A 208 -6.21 -14.17 -5.25
C ILE A 208 -4.99 -14.09 -6.18
N GLY A 209 -5.01 -14.78 -7.32
CA GLY A 209 -3.87 -14.83 -8.26
C GLY A 209 -2.72 -15.74 -7.78
N ASP A 210 -1.62 -15.77 -8.53
CA ASP A 210 -0.43 -16.62 -8.30
C ASP A 210 0.79 -15.87 -7.74
N GLY A 211 0.63 -14.60 -7.43
CA GLY A 211 1.68 -13.73 -6.91
C GLY A 211 1.61 -13.50 -5.40
N ALA A 212 2.25 -12.44 -4.99
CA ALA A 212 2.10 -11.90 -3.65
C ALA A 212 0.69 -11.36 -3.44
N PHE A 213 0.20 -11.43 -2.21
CA PHE A 213 -1.05 -10.80 -1.80
C PHE A 213 -1.06 -10.45 -0.31
N THR A 214 -1.95 -9.53 0.05
CA THR A 214 -2.28 -9.21 1.43
C THR A 214 -3.78 -9.34 1.63
N LEU A 215 -4.20 -10.16 2.59
CA LEU A 215 -5.60 -10.33 3.02
C LEU A 215 -5.74 -9.77 4.43
N LEU A 216 -6.65 -8.82 4.62
CA LEU A 216 -7.00 -8.26 5.93
C LEU A 216 -8.45 -8.59 6.24
N LEU A 217 -8.68 -8.94 7.50
CA LEU A 217 -9.98 -9.27 8.06
C LEU A 217 -10.15 -8.51 9.36
N VAL A 218 -11.17 -7.68 9.46
CA VAL A 218 -11.58 -7.10 10.75
C VAL A 218 -12.69 -7.96 11.29
N ALA A 219 -12.47 -8.58 12.44
CA ALA A 219 -13.41 -9.55 12.99
C ALA A 219 -13.40 -9.60 14.52
N ARG A 220 -14.51 -10.11 15.07
CA ARG A 220 -14.68 -10.37 16.50
C ARG A 220 -15.10 -11.81 16.72
N PRO A 221 -14.21 -12.71 17.22
CA PRO A 221 -14.54 -14.09 17.50
C PRO A 221 -15.41 -14.21 18.75
N GLU A 222 -16.49 -15.01 18.69
CA GLU A 222 -17.36 -15.31 19.83
C GLU A 222 -17.45 -16.81 20.17
N GLY A 223 -17.05 -17.66 19.24
CA GLY A 223 -17.10 -19.10 19.40
C GLY A 223 -16.06 -19.70 20.35
N SER A 224 -16.04 -21.02 20.49
CA SER A 224 -15.21 -21.68 21.51
C SER A 224 -14.31 -22.80 20.98
N TYR A 225 -14.22 -23.04 19.68
CA TYR A 225 -13.42 -24.10 19.06
C TYR A 225 -12.77 -23.67 17.75
N PHE A 226 -12.18 -24.65 17.03
CA PHE A 226 -11.66 -24.44 15.68
C PHE A 226 -12.72 -23.85 14.77
N GLN A 227 -12.48 -22.68 14.21
CA GLN A 227 -13.42 -21.95 13.39
C GLN A 227 -12.72 -21.45 12.14
N SER A 228 -13.38 -21.58 10.99
CA SER A 228 -12.89 -21.04 9.72
C SER A 228 -13.55 -19.72 9.43
N ILE A 229 -12.78 -18.65 9.42
CA ILE A 229 -13.27 -17.32 9.06
C ILE A 229 -13.27 -17.09 7.55
N PHE A 230 -12.20 -17.56 6.88
CA PHE A 230 -12.00 -17.41 5.44
C PHE A 230 -11.43 -18.71 4.87
N SER A 231 -11.91 -19.12 3.72
CA SER A 231 -11.36 -20.25 2.99
C SER A 231 -11.37 -20.01 1.49
N ALA A 232 -10.38 -20.55 0.81
CA ALA A 232 -10.16 -20.44 -0.61
C ALA A 232 -9.79 -21.83 -1.16
N TRP A 233 -10.59 -22.36 -2.09
CA TRP A 233 -10.48 -23.76 -2.54
C TRP A 233 -10.60 -23.90 -4.05
N ASP A 234 -9.88 -24.91 -4.61
CA ASP A 234 -10.07 -25.44 -5.96
C ASP A 234 -10.83 -26.79 -5.84
N PHE A 235 -12.11 -26.81 -6.21
CA PHE A 235 -12.94 -28.01 -6.18
C PHE A 235 -12.95 -28.82 -7.46
N LYS A 236 -12.44 -28.28 -8.56
CA LYS A 236 -12.61 -28.89 -9.91
C LYS A 236 -11.53 -29.90 -10.27
N ASN A 237 -10.35 -29.82 -9.63
CA ASN A 237 -9.26 -30.76 -9.90
C ASN A 237 -9.25 -31.95 -8.94
N ASN A 238 -10.32 -32.72 -8.96
CA ASN A 238 -10.70 -33.75 -8.01
C ASN A 238 -9.85 -35.06 -8.02
N GLU A 239 -8.68 -35.08 -8.66
CA GLU A 239 -7.89 -36.33 -8.73
C GLU A 239 -6.94 -36.57 -7.52
N ILE A 240 -6.63 -35.53 -6.72
CA ILE A 240 -5.71 -35.66 -5.56
C ILE A 240 -6.15 -34.81 -4.35
N GLY A 241 -7.40 -34.37 -4.26
CA GLY A 241 -7.91 -33.50 -3.21
C GLY A 241 -7.84 -32.01 -3.60
N PRO A 242 -8.71 -31.17 -3.03
CA PRO A 242 -8.76 -29.76 -3.38
C PRO A 242 -7.50 -29.03 -2.90
N ALA A 243 -6.86 -28.29 -3.81
CA ALA A 243 -5.81 -27.36 -3.46
C ALA A 243 -6.45 -26.05 -2.96
N GLY A 244 -5.93 -25.49 -1.87
CA GLY A 244 -6.46 -24.25 -1.35
C GLY A 244 -5.83 -23.89 -0.01
N PHE A 245 -6.24 -22.76 0.54
CA PHE A 245 -5.86 -22.38 1.90
C PHE A 245 -7.09 -22.02 2.73
N GLN A 246 -6.92 -22.09 4.02
CA GLN A 246 -7.95 -21.80 5.00
C GLN A 246 -7.36 -21.01 6.14
N ILE A 247 -8.01 -19.94 6.50
CA ILE A 247 -7.74 -19.20 7.72
C ILE A 247 -8.61 -19.81 8.81
N LYS A 248 -7.99 -20.57 9.66
CA LYS A 248 -8.66 -21.28 10.74
C LYS A 248 -8.17 -20.75 12.08
N MET A 249 -9.08 -20.24 12.87
CA MET A 249 -8.80 -19.79 14.22
C MET A 249 -9.18 -20.89 15.23
N SER A 250 -8.31 -21.14 16.22
CA SER A 250 -8.59 -22.07 17.31
C SER A 250 -8.64 -21.31 18.63
N LEU A 251 -9.78 -21.31 19.27
CA LEU A 251 -9.98 -20.71 20.59
C LEU A 251 -9.95 -21.76 21.71
N TYR A 252 -9.40 -22.95 21.44
CA TYR A 252 -9.36 -24.05 22.39
C TYR A 252 -8.11 -24.02 23.28
N GLY A 253 -8.32 -24.00 24.58
CA GLY A 253 -7.25 -24.14 25.55
C GLY A 253 -6.30 -22.98 25.73
N GLY A 254 -6.70 -21.77 25.31
CA GLY A 254 -5.85 -20.57 25.36
C GLY A 254 -4.82 -20.48 24.22
N ASN A 255 -4.85 -21.43 23.30
CA ASN A 255 -3.93 -21.50 22.16
C ASN A 255 -4.72 -21.22 20.88
N SER A 256 -4.80 -19.96 20.51
CA SER A 256 -5.34 -19.57 19.20
C SER A 256 -4.27 -19.85 18.15
N LYS A 257 -4.62 -20.61 17.13
CA LYS A 257 -3.69 -20.99 16.07
C LYS A 257 -4.26 -20.65 14.71
N PHE A 258 -3.43 -20.07 13.89
CA PHE A 258 -3.74 -19.87 12.49
C PHE A 258 -3.24 -21.09 11.69
N TYR A 259 -4.11 -21.65 10.87
CA TYR A 259 -3.73 -22.78 10.03
C TYR A 259 -3.98 -22.45 8.56
N THR A 260 -2.99 -22.71 7.74
CA THR A 260 -3.23 -22.98 6.32
C THR A 260 -3.15 -24.50 6.15
N THR A 261 -4.18 -25.12 5.64
CA THR A 261 -4.17 -26.57 5.39
C THR A 261 -4.21 -26.83 3.91
N ASN A 262 -3.30 -27.64 3.42
CA ASN A 262 -3.40 -28.30 2.14
C ASN A 262 -4.01 -29.69 2.32
N TYR A 263 -5.12 -29.99 1.64
CA TYR A 263 -5.79 -31.28 1.74
C TYR A 263 -5.34 -32.17 0.57
N GLY A 264 -4.17 -32.76 0.68
CA GLY A 264 -3.61 -33.66 -0.34
C GLY A 264 -2.67 -34.71 0.27
N GLY A 265 -3.04 -35.27 1.41
CA GLY A 265 -2.40 -36.49 1.96
C GLY A 265 -0.97 -36.32 2.51
N SER A 266 -0.43 -35.13 2.58
CA SER A 266 0.79 -34.83 3.35
C SER A 266 0.54 -33.61 4.22
N PRO A 267 0.96 -33.61 5.48
CA PRO A 267 0.68 -32.52 6.41
C PRO A 267 1.67 -31.36 6.20
N ASP A 268 1.57 -30.65 5.09
CA ASP A 268 2.09 -29.31 5.03
C ASP A 268 1.11 -28.38 5.76
N ASN A 269 0.84 -28.71 7.03
CA ASN A 269 0.27 -27.78 7.95
C ASN A 269 1.32 -26.71 8.17
N LEU A 270 1.17 -25.55 7.53
CA LEU A 270 1.84 -24.38 8.03
C LEU A 270 1.18 -24.06 9.36
N ASP A 271 1.68 -24.71 10.41
CA ASP A 271 1.48 -24.26 11.76
C ASP A 271 2.21 -22.90 11.80
N LEU A 272 1.51 -21.80 11.66
CA LEU A 272 2.05 -20.46 11.90
C LEU A 272 2.40 -20.30 13.39
N THR A 273 2.43 -21.40 14.15
CA THR A 273 3.06 -21.44 15.44
C THR A 273 4.56 -21.46 15.21
N ASP A 274 5.22 -20.52 15.84
CA ASP A 274 6.67 -20.43 15.96
C ASP A 274 7.36 -21.81 15.95
N ALA A 275 8.30 -22.00 15.03
CA ALA A 275 9.19 -23.16 14.97
C ALA A 275 10.11 -23.30 16.20
N GLY A 276 9.91 -22.50 17.24
CA GLY A 276 10.76 -22.39 18.44
C GLY A 276 10.07 -22.44 19.78
N GLY A 277 8.75 -22.58 19.88
CA GLY A 277 8.14 -22.85 21.17
C GLY A 277 7.18 -21.80 21.71
N GLY A 278 6.00 -21.73 21.17
CA GLY A 278 4.86 -21.49 22.03
C GLY A 278 4.33 -20.08 22.13
N GLU A 279 4.59 -19.20 21.21
CA GLU A 279 3.82 -17.97 21.14
C GLU A 279 2.56 -18.21 20.31
N ASN A 280 1.42 -17.98 20.93
CA ASN A 280 0.11 -18.22 20.36
C ASN A 280 -0.33 -16.95 19.66
N TRP A 281 -0.99 -17.08 18.53
CA TRP A 281 -1.66 -15.96 17.91
C TRP A 281 -2.60 -15.30 18.91
N ASP A 282 -2.44 -14.01 19.15
CA ASP A 282 -3.13 -13.27 20.21
C ASP A 282 -4.57 -12.94 19.78
N ILE A 283 -5.36 -14.01 19.54
CA ILE A 283 -6.78 -13.88 19.21
C ILE A 283 -7.56 -13.72 20.53
N GLU A 284 -8.00 -12.52 20.77
CA GLU A 284 -8.81 -12.21 21.94
C GLU A 284 -10.30 -12.39 21.65
N LYS A 285 -10.92 -13.33 22.37
CA LYS A 285 -12.36 -13.57 22.30
C LYS A 285 -13.14 -12.30 22.67
N SER A 286 -14.16 -11.98 21.87
CA SER A 286 -15.06 -10.84 22.05
C SER A 286 -14.41 -9.46 21.85
N LYS A 287 -13.20 -9.39 21.34
CA LYS A 287 -12.58 -8.14 20.89
C LYS A 287 -12.59 -8.05 19.36
N ILE A 288 -12.74 -6.84 18.84
CA ILE A 288 -12.53 -6.55 17.42
C ILE A 288 -11.03 -6.46 17.21
N GLN A 289 -10.52 -7.19 16.23
CA GLN A 289 -9.09 -7.19 15.87
C GLN A 289 -8.92 -7.21 14.35
N ILE A 290 -7.78 -6.73 13.88
CA ILE A 290 -7.34 -6.80 12.49
C ILE A 290 -6.44 -8.03 12.33
N TYR A 291 -6.85 -8.98 11.52
CA TYR A 291 -6.08 -10.16 11.17
C TYR A 291 -5.54 -10.00 9.76
N THR A 292 -4.23 -10.00 9.61
CA THR A 292 -3.58 -9.82 8.32
C THR A 292 -2.78 -11.06 7.94
N ILE A 293 -2.99 -11.55 6.72
CA ILE A 293 -2.18 -12.58 6.08
C ILE A 293 -1.50 -11.98 4.87
N LYS A 294 -0.20 -12.08 4.86
CA LYS A 294 0.64 -11.62 3.77
C LYS A 294 1.40 -12.79 3.16
N LYS A 295 1.24 -12.98 1.86
CA LYS A 295 2.08 -13.85 1.04
C LYS A 295 3.04 -12.99 0.25
N SER A 296 4.33 -13.18 0.45
CA SER A 296 5.37 -12.53 -0.35
C SER A 296 5.62 -13.28 -1.67
N TYR A 297 6.32 -12.65 -2.59
CA TYR A 297 6.85 -13.33 -3.77
C TYR A 297 7.74 -14.51 -3.30
N GLY A 298 7.37 -15.71 -3.72
CA GLY A 298 7.94 -16.94 -3.20
C GLY A 298 6.92 -17.70 -2.33
N GLU A 299 7.39 -18.49 -1.37
CA GLU A 299 6.57 -19.42 -0.58
C GLU A 299 6.32 -18.93 0.85
N SER A 300 6.79 -17.73 1.21
CA SER A 300 6.71 -17.20 2.57
C SER A 300 5.34 -16.57 2.85
N PHE A 301 4.76 -16.96 3.97
CA PHE A 301 3.56 -16.34 4.54
C PHE A 301 3.89 -15.70 5.89
N THR A 302 3.29 -14.56 6.16
CA THR A 302 3.39 -13.88 7.46
C THR A 302 2.00 -13.53 7.96
N ALA A 303 1.76 -13.78 9.24
CA ALA A 303 0.52 -13.42 9.92
C ALA A 303 0.76 -12.29 10.91
N PHE A 304 -0.23 -11.40 11.04
CA PHE A 304 -0.23 -10.28 11.97
C PHE A 304 -1.58 -10.20 12.67
N THR A 305 -1.57 -9.73 13.92
CA THR A 305 -2.77 -9.30 14.66
C THR A 305 -2.56 -7.86 15.08
N ASP A 306 -3.52 -6.99 14.73
CA ASP A 306 -3.50 -5.57 15.08
C ASP A 306 -2.17 -4.86 14.70
N GLY A 307 -1.57 -5.25 13.56
CA GLY A 307 -0.29 -4.75 13.07
C GLY A 307 0.93 -5.50 13.61
N THR A 308 0.83 -6.12 14.77
CA THR A 308 1.92 -6.90 15.38
C THR A 308 2.14 -8.22 14.65
N LYS A 309 3.41 -8.49 14.30
CA LYS A 309 3.79 -9.74 13.62
C LYS A 309 3.73 -10.93 14.59
N GLU A 310 2.93 -11.92 14.24
CA GLU A 310 2.75 -13.13 15.03
C GLU A 310 3.64 -14.29 14.58
N ALA A 311 3.64 -14.58 13.28
CA ALA A 311 4.34 -15.75 12.76
C ALA A 311 4.76 -15.58 11.30
N THR A 312 5.80 -16.31 10.89
CA THR A 312 6.21 -16.48 9.49
C THR A 312 6.46 -17.96 9.21
N GLY A 313 6.00 -18.43 8.08
CA GLY A 313 6.25 -19.79 7.62
C GLY A 313 6.31 -19.88 6.11
N ASN A 314 6.83 -21.02 5.62
CA ASN A 314 6.94 -21.32 4.20
C ASN A 314 5.98 -22.46 3.85
N MET A 315 5.36 -22.37 2.67
CA MET A 315 4.57 -23.48 2.12
C MET A 315 5.32 -24.08 0.95
N SER A 316 5.44 -25.40 0.95
CA SER A 316 6.24 -26.14 -0.04
C SER A 316 5.51 -26.41 -1.36
N GLN A 317 4.24 -26.02 -1.51
CA GLN A 317 3.46 -26.25 -2.73
C GLN A 317 2.99 -24.95 -3.38
N THR A 318 3.31 -24.83 -4.66
CA THR A 318 3.11 -23.66 -5.50
C THR A 318 1.76 -23.61 -6.23
N ASP A 319 0.90 -24.63 -6.08
CA ASP A 319 -0.32 -24.79 -6.88
C ASP A 319 -1.60 -24.20 -6.26
N PHE A 320 -1.47 -23.20 -5.36
CA PHE A 320 -2.60 -22.58 -4.66
C PHE A 320 -3.56 -21.76 -5.52
N PHE A 321 -3.35 -21.66 -6.80
CA PHE A 321 -3.81 -20.51 -7.60
C PHE A 321 -4.96 -20.81 -8.55
N LYS A 322 -5.50 -22.00 -8.48
CA LYS A 322 -6.74 -22.36 -9.19
C LYS A 322 -7.94 -22.39 -8.24
N VAL A 323 -7.99 -21.38 -7.36
CA VAL A 323 -9.13 -21.23 -6.47
C VAL A 323 -10.38 -20.91 -7.30
N ASP A 324 -11.39 -21.76 -7.20
CA ASP A 324 -12.68 -21.56 -7.85
C ASP A 324 -13.79 -21.15 -6.88
N GLU A 325 -13.51 -21.17 -5.58
CA GLU A 325 -14.45 -20.74 -4.55
C GLU A 325 -13.76 -20.10 -3.35
N LEU A 326 -14.31 -18.98 -2.90
CA LEU A 326 -13.95 -18.31 -1.65
C LEU A 326 -15.16 -18.31 -0.73
N ARG A 327 -14.93 -18.55 0.58
CA ARG A 327 -15.99 -18.54 1.59
C ARG A 327 -15.61 -17.71 2.80
N LEU A 328 -16.63 -17.06 3.36
CA LEU A 328 -16.60 -16.44 4.68
C LEU A 328 -17.51 -17.23 5.60
N GLY A 329 -17.04 -17.49 6.82
CA GLY A 329 -17.84 -18.08 7.88
C GLY A 329 -17.89 -19.62 7.89
N ASP A 330 -17.37 -20.30 6.89
CA ASP A 330 -17.38 -21.76 6.81
C ASP A 330 -16.14 -22.29 6.07
N MET A 331 -15.84 -23.54 6.32
CA MET A 331 -14.93 -24.34 5.52
C MET A 331 -15.70 -24.91 4.33
N ALA A 332 -15.12 -24.86 3.15
CA ALA A 332 -15.68 -25.53 1.98
C ALA A 332 -15.88 -27.03 2.26
N SER A 333 -17.09 -27.53 2.04
CA SER A 333 -17.43 -28.90 2.33
C SER A 333 -18.56 -29.44 1.49
N GLU A 334 -18.30 -29.71 0.23
CA GLU A 334 -19.03 -30.73 -0.53
C GLU A 334 -17.99 -31.51 -1.35
N PRO A 335 -17.83 -32.81 -1.28
CA PRO A 335 -18.71 -33.80 -0.62
C PRO A 335 -18.32 -34.16 0.84
N TYR A 336 -17.36 -33.48 1.43
CA TYR A 336 -16.87 -33.79 2.78
C TYR A 336 -17.49 -32.84 3.81
N ASP A 337 -18.66 -33.21 4.34
CA ASP A 337 -19.30 -32.50 5.46
C ASP A 337 -18.48 -32.68 6.76
N TYR A 338 -17.33 -31.99 6.85
CA TYR A 338 -16.60 -31.88 8.11
C TYR A 338 -17.38 -30.95 9.04
N THR A 339 -18.32 -31.54 9.76
CA THR A 339 -19.11 -30.90 10.78
C THR A 339 -18.20 -30.30 11.84
N GLY A 340 -18.17 -28.98 11.98
CA GLY A 340 -17.66 -28.36 13.18
C GLY A 340 -16.63 -27.24 13.06
N ASN A 341 -16.42 -26.63 11.88
CA ASN A 341 -15.46 -25.53 11.71
C ASN A 341 -16.11 -24.22 11.31
N ASN A 342 -17.37 -24.02 11.64
CA ASN A 342 -18.10 -22.80 11.26
C ASN A 342 -17.71 -21.64 12.16
N TRP A 343 -17.55 -20.45 11.56
CA TRP A 343 -17.27 -19.22 12.28
C TRP A 343 -18.45 -18.82 13.18
N GLY A 344 -18.16 -18.56 14.44
CA GLY A 344 -19.07 -17.93 15.40
C GLY A 344 -18.50 -16.60 15.84
N GLY A 345 -19.13 -15.52 15.41
CA GLY A 345 -18.66 -14.18 15.69
C GLY A 345 -19.06 -13.21 14.58
N TYR A 346 -18.37 -12.11 14.51
CA TYR A 346 -18.66 -11.04 13.57
C TYR A 346 -17.50 -10.86 12.60
N ILE A 347 -17.84 -10.52 11.35
CA ILE A 347 -16.88 -10.02 10.37
C ILE A 347 -17.35 -8.60 9.99
N PHE A 348 -16.44 -7.66 10.10
CA PHE A 348 -16.70 -6.24 9.87
C PHE A 348 -16.18 -5.76 8.54
N GLU A 349 -14.99 -6.21 8.14
CA GLU A 349 -14.38 -5.81 6.88
C GLU A 349 -13.46 -6.91 6.34
N VAL A 350 -13.40 -7.02 5.02
CA VAL A 350 -12.50 -7.92 4.30
C VAL A 350 -11.86 -7.16 3.16
N ILE A 351 -10.54 -7.12 3.13
CA ILE A 351 -9.77 -6.45 2.08
C ILE A 351 -8.76 -7.44 1.52
N LEU A 352 -8.73 -7.60 0.20
CA LEU A 352 -7.73 -8.40 -0.50
C LEU A 352 -7.04 -7.56 -1.56
N ILE A 353 -5.72 -7.51 -1.46
CA ILE A 353 -4.84 -6.74 -2.34
C ILE A 353 -3.85 -7.70 -2.99
N ARG A 354 -3.69 -7.64 -4.31
CA ARG A 354 -2.63 -8.34 -5.05
C ARG A 354 -1.35 -7.52 -5.03
N GLY A 355 -0.21 -8.20 -4.98
CA GLY A 355 1.09 -7.57 -4.88
C GLY A 355 1.55 -7.40 -3.43
N GLU A 356 2.76 -6.90 -3.27
CA GLU A 356 3.32 -6.58 -1.96
C GLU A 356 3.02 -5.13 -1.61
N LEU A 357 2.40 -4.90 -0.48
CA LEU A 357 2.29 -3.57 0.11
C LEU A 357 3.64 -3.14 0.68
N THR A 358 3.98 -1.87 0.51
CA THR A 358 5.08 -1.28 1.27
C THR A 358 4.72 -1.20 2.75
N LYS A 359 5.71 -1.20 3.64
CA LYS A 359 5.46 -1.04 5.08
C LYS A 359 4.65 0.23 5.38
N ALA A 360 4.91 1.32 4.68
CA ALA A 360 4.18 2.57 4.83
C ALA A 360 2.69 2.41 4.46
N MET A 361 2.38 1.68 3.38
CA MET A 361 0.98 1.40 3.00
C MET A 361 0.30 0.44 3.98
N GLU A 362 1.02 -0.53 4.52
CA GLU A 362 0.49 -1.42 5.57
C GLU A 362 0.12 -0.63 6.82
N ALA A 363 1.01 0.26 7.28
CA ALA A 363 0.76 1.14 8.42
C ALA A 363 -0.49 2.01 8.20
N ARG A 364 -0.60 2.64 7.04
CA ARG A 364 -1.76 3.47 6.67
C ARG A 364 -3.06 2.69 6.64
N LEU A 365 -3.04 1.47 6.09
CA LEU A 365 -4.22 0.62 6.01
C LEU A 365 -4.65 0.13 7.39
N ASN A 366 -3.70 -0.24 8.26
CA ASN A 366 -3.98 -0.58 9.64
C ASN A 366 -4.57 0.62 10.41
N ALA A 367 -4.00 1.83 10.23
CA ALA A 367 -4.52 3.05 10.82
C ALA A 367 -5.95 3.38 10.33
N TYR A 368 -6.23 3.25 9.03
CA TYR A 368 -7.58 3.41 8.47
C TYR A 368 -8.58 2.45 9.14
N LEU A 369 -8.24 1.16 9.22
CA LEU A 369 -9.12 0.16 9.83
C LEU A 369 -9.29 0.39 11.33
N ALA A 370 -8.22 0.75 12.02
CA ALA A 370 -8.23 1.04 13.45
C ALA A 370 -9.16 2.22 13.78
N ASN A 371 -9.07 3.29 13.02
CA ASN A 371 -9.96 4.45 13.14
C ASN A 371 -11.42 4.12 12.83
N LYS A 372 -11.63 3.44 11.71
CA LYS A 372 -12.97 3.10 11.23
C LYS A 372 -13.74 2.23 12.22
N TRP A 373 -13.07 1.30 12.87
CA TRP A 373 -13.67 0.32 13.76
C TRP A 373 -13.45 0.61 15.25
N ASP A 374 -12.95 1.81 15.58
CA ASP A 374 -12.73 2.30 16.97
C ASP A 374 -11.87 1.35 17.82
N ILE A 375 -10.78 0.84 17.22
CA ILE A 375 -9.83 -0.07 17.86
C ILE A 375 -8.40 0.48 17.89
N ALA A 376 -8.25 1.77 17.73
CA ALA A 376 -6.97 2.46 17.63
C ALA A 376 -6.03 2.21 18.82
N SER A 377 -6.56 2.06 20.01
CA SER A 377 -5.75 1.86 21.22
C SER A 377 -5.07 0.47 21.31
N THR A 378 -5.35 -0.42 20.37
CA THR A 378 -4.80 -1.80 20.36
C THR A 378 -3.98 -2.11 19.13
N VAL A 379 -3.98 -1.22 18.13
CA VAL A 379 -3.32 -1.45 16.84
C VAL A 379 -1.95 -0.80 16.82
N ASP A 380 -0.93 -1.59 16.49
CA ASP A 380 0.43 -1.14 16.14
C ASP A 380 0.43 -0.85 14.63
N SER A 381 0.14 0.40 14.25
CA SER A 381 -0.02 0.75 12.84
C SER A 381 1.30 0.92 12.10
N ASP A 382 2.37 1.27 12.79
CA ASP A 382 3.69 1.54 12.19
C ASP A 382 4.67 0.37 12.32
N GLY A 383 4.35 -0.65 13.13
CA GLY A 383 5.13 -1.86 13.29
C GLY A 383 6.34 -1.69 14.22
N ASP A 384 6.29 -0.72 15.14
CA ASP A 384 7.35 -0.48 16.12
C ASP A 384 7.26 -1.40 17.35
N GLY A 385 6.17 -2.16 17.47
CA GLY A 385 5.89 -3.09 18.57
C GLY A 385 5.13 -2.46 19.74
N ILE A 386 4.66 -1.23 19.60
CA ILE A 386 3.87 -0.51 20.60
C ILE A 386 2.52 -0.15 19.97
N ALA A 387 1.43 -0.47 20.65
CA ALA A 387 0.10 -0.06 20.17
C ALA A 387 -0.03 1.46 20.22
N ASP A 388 -0.46 2.05 19.11
CA ASP A 388 -0.65 3.49 18.99
C ASP A 388 -1.89 3.91 19.80
N ALA A 389 -1.70 4.77 20.79
CA ALA A 389 -2.80 5.29 21.63
C ALA A 389 -3.82 6.10 20.82
N PHE A 390 -3.41 6.59 19.67
CA PHE A 390 -4.22 7.13 18.57
C PHE A 390 -3.58 6.61 17.29
N PRO A 391 -4.34 6.12 16.30
CA PRO A 391 -3.77 5.83 15.02
C PRO A 391 -3.22 7.14 14.48
N ASP A 392 -1.93 7.31 14.60
CA ASP A 392 -1.23 8.35 13.88
C ASP A 392 -0.96 7.83 12.47
N PRO A 393 -1.72 8.26 11.46
CA PRO A 393 -1.43 7.91 10.08
C PRO A 393 -0.15 8.56 9.58
N SER A 394 0.47 9.38 10.42
CA SER A 394 1.74 10.04 10.13
C SER A 394 2.82 9.49 11.05
N PRO A 395 3.94 9.01 10.54
CA PRO A 395 5.14 8.93 11.36
C PRO A 395 5.50 10.38 11.78
N VAL A 396 5.11 10.73 13.00
CA VAL A 396 5.48 11.96 13.73
C VAL A 396 5.22 13.27 12.95
N GLY A 397 4.08 13.88 13.14
CA GLY A 397 3.88 15.29 12.80
C GLY A 397 2.44 15.63 12.40
N GLU A 398 1.76 16.28 13.29
CA GLU A 398 0.58 17.13 13.12
C GLU A 398 -0.51 16.69 12.12
N ILE A 399 -1.61 16.23 12.70
CA ILE A 399 -2.87 15.77 12.10
C ILE A 399 -3.54 16.92 11.37
N ASN A 400 -3.13 17.51 10.34
CA ASN A 400 -3.83 18.46 9.46
C ASN A 400 -2.90 19.33 8.60
N GLU A 401 -1.59 19.11 8.67
CA GLU A 401 -0.70 19.84 7.77
C GLU A 401 -0.46 19.01 6.50
N PRO A 402 -0.61 19.60 5.33
CA PRO A 402 -0.32 18.93 4.06
C PRO A 402 1.10 18.38 4.03
N LYS A 403 1.28 17.11 3.64
CA LYS A 403 2.59 16.49 3.54
C LYS A 403 3.47 17.24 2.55
N GLN A 404 4.53 17.85 3.03
CA GLN A 404 5.44 18.61 2.18
C GLN A 404 6.20 17.72 1.20
N VAL A 405 6.24 18.11 -0.05
CA VAL A 405 6.97 17.40 -1.11
C VAL A 405 8.45 17.73 -1.02
N SER A 406 9.27 16.74 -0.80
CA SER A 406 10.72 16.87 -0.84
C SER A 406 11.25 16.67 -2.25
N PHE A 407 12.38 17.31 -2.55
CA PHE A 407 13.14 17.08 -3.77
C PHE A 407 14.65 17.10 -3.52
N ALA A 408 15.41 16.53 -4.46
CA ALA A 408 16.86 16.60 -4.49
C ALA A 408 17.32 16.67 -5.96
N ILE A 409 18.26 17.57 -6.26
CA ILE A 409 18.83 17.77 -7.57
C ILE A 409 20.35 17.59 -7.50
N THR A 410 20.89 16.65 -8.27
CA THR A 410 22.33 16.49 -8.50
C THR A 410 22.64 16.77 -9.97
N TYR A 411 23.71 17.49 -10.24
CA TYR A 411 24.03 17.97 -11.57
C TYR A 411 25.52 18.20 -11.75
N SER A 412 25.97 18.26 -13.00
CA SER A 412 27.31 18.65 -13.41
C SER A 412 27.26 19.42 -14.73
N ASP A 413 28.28 20.23 -15.00
CA ASP A 413 28.44 20.85 -16.30
C ASP A 413 29.00 19.88 -17.36
N LYS A 414 29.24 20.39 -18.57
CA LYS A 414 29.81 19.63 -19.69
C LYS A 414 31.27 19.25 -19.51
N ALA A 415 32.00 19.92 -18.64
CA ALA A 415 33.39 19.61 -18.29
C ALA A 415 33.51 18.57 -17.18
N GLY A 416 32.40 18.29 -16.47
CA GLY A 416 32.32 17.33 -15.37
C GLY A 416 32.48 17.96 -13.97
N ASN A 417 32.43 19.30 -13.87
CA ASN A 417 32.42 19.97 -12.56
C ASN A 417 31.06 19.74 -11.90
N ALA A 418 31.07 19.11 -10.74
CA ALA A 418 29.83 18.74 -10.02
C ALA A 418 29.32 19.93 -9.19
N GLY A 419 28.03 20.27 -9.37
CA GLY A 419 27.33 21.25 -8.56
C GLY A 419 27.02 20.74 -7.15
N ILE A 420 26.70 21.67 -6.27
CA ILE A 420 26.25 21.37 -4.90
C ILE A 420 24.84 20.80 -4.94
N LEU A 421 24.56 19.74 -4.16
CA LEU A 421 23.23 19.17 -4.00
C LEU A 421 22.22 20.25 -3.58
N VAL A 422 21.10 20.38 -4.31
CA VAL A 422 20.02 21.31 -4.01
C VAL A 422 18.79 20.56 -3.55
N THR A 423 18.26 20.94 -2.37
CA THR A 423 17.09 20.32 -1.72
C THR A 423 16.07 21.33 -1.23
N GLN A 424 16.28 22.62 -1.53
CA GLN A 424 15.42 23.72 -1.12
C GLN A 424 15.19 24.66 -2.32
N THR A 425 14.05 25.35 -2.33
CA THR A 425 13.73 26.39 -3.28
C THR A 425 14.42 27.71 -2.91
N ASP A 426 14.60 28.61 -3.89
CA ASP A 426 15.26 29.91 -3.67
C ASP A 426 14.30 30.98 -3.13
N ASP A 427 12.99 30.76 -3.31
CA ASP A 427 11.95 31.76 -3.08
C ASP A 427 10.92 31.27 -2.03
N ASP A 428 11.31 30.29 -1.21
CA ASP A 428 10.46 29.65 -0.19
C ASP A 428 9.17 29.03 -0.75
N THR A 429 9.07 28.81 -2.08
CA THR A 429 7.96 28.05 -2.66
C THR A 429 8.00 26.60 -2.15
N SER A 430 6.84 26.06 -1.89
CA SER A 430 6.68 24.67 -1.43
C SER A 430 5.37 24.11 -1.99
N ALA A 431 5.25 22.79 -2.03
CA ALA A 431 4.01 22.14 -2.36
C ALA A 431 3.71 21.07 -1.30
N GLY A 432 2.56 21.18 -0.67
CA GLY A 432 1.99 20.19 0.23
C GLY A 432 0.98 19.34 -0.50
N ILE A 433 0.93 18.04 -0.19
CA ILE A 433 -0.07 17.11 -0.70
C ILE A 433 -1.15 16.92 0.36
N ASP A 434 -2.40 17.07 -0.06
CA ASP A 434 -3.60 16.77 0.73
C ASP A 434 -4.59 16.06 -0.21
N THR A 435 -4.73 14.75 -0.03
CA THR A 435 -5.64 13.90 -0.83
C THR A 435 -6.90 13.52 -0.07
N THR A 436 -7.08 14.03 1.15
CA THR A 436 -8.18 13.69 2.06
C THR A 436 -9.36 14.63 1.87
N ASP A 437 -10.53 14.06 1.59
CA ASP A 437 -11.76 14.83 1.50
C ASP A 437 -12.21 15.37 2.86
N PRO A 438 -12.61 16.64 2.97
CA PRO A 438 -13.11 17.20 4.20
C PRO A 438 -14.44 16.54 4.63
N LYS A 439 -14.58 16.25 5.92
CA LYS A 439 -15.80 15.69 6.49
C LYS A 439 -16.46 16.70 7.43
N LEU A 440 -17.77 16.82 7.33
CA LEU A 440 -18.56 17.58 8.33
C LEU A 440 -18.82 16.67 9.52
N LEU A 441 -18.35 17.08 10.68
CA LEU A 441 -18.59 16.40 11.96
C LEU A 441 -19.63 17.20 12.75
N ASP A 442 -20.40 16.52 13.61
CA ASP A 442 -21.32 17.12 14.57
C ASP A 442 -22.37 18.06 13.95
N VAL A 443 -22.87 17.72 12.76
CA VAL A 443 -23.95 18.47 12.11
C VAL A 443 -25.25 18.26 12.90
N SER A 444 -25.75 19.31 13.50
CA SER A 444 -27.00 19.27 14.28
C SER A 444 -27.98 20.34 13.82
N ILE A 445 -29.23 20.01 13.82
CA ILE A 445 -30.33 20.95 13.69
C ILE A 445 -31.09 20.91 15.00
N VAL A 446 -31.19 22.07 15.65
CA VAL A 446 -31.91 22.19 16.89
C VAL A 446 -33.14 23.08 16.72
N SER A 447 -34.24 22.70 17.33
CA SER A 447 -35.43 23.52 17.44
C SER A 447 -35.37 24.31 18.74
N ASN A 448 -35.92 25.51 18.76
CA ASN A 448 -36.14 26.25 20.00
C ASN A 448 -37.39 25.78 20.78
N ASN A 449 -37.98 24.68 20.35
CA ASN A 449 -39.10 24.03 21.04
C ASN A 449 -38.60 23.14 22.19
N LEU A 450 -39.43 22.91 23.19
CA LEU A 450 -39.04 22.16 24.40
C LEU A 450 -38.63 20.71 24.14
N ASP A 451 -39.16 20.10 23.08
CA ASP A 451 -38.81 18.73 22.70
C ASP A 451 -37.63 18.64 21.73
N ASN A 452 -37.12 19.77 21.24
CA ASN A 452 -35.98 19.88 20.32
C ASN A 452 -36.11 19.10 19.00
N THR A 453 -37.24 18.46 18.75
CA THR A 453 -37.47 17.57 17.59
C THR A 453 -38.46 18.16 16.59
N THR A 454 -39.29 19.13 17.00
CA THR A 454 -40.34 19.71 16.17
C THR A 454 -40.18 21.23 16.11
N ALA A 455 -40.08 21.80 14.94
CA ALA A 455 -40.10 23.25 14.75
C ALA A 455 -41.54 23.76 14.75
N ARG A 456 -41.76 24.94 15.37
CA ARG A 456 -43.04 25.68 15.35
C ARG A 456 -42.98 26.75 14.26
#